data_ad3d7cc1c8f0c31148acbc43017d2bf3
#
_entry.id   ad3d7cc1c8f0c31148acbc43017d2bf3
#
_cell.length_a   1.000
_cell.length_b   1.000
_cell.length_c   1.000
_cell.angle_alpha   90.00
_cell.angle_beta   90.00
_cell.angle_gamma   90.00
#
_symmetry.space_group_name_H-M   'P 1'
#
loop_
_entity.id
_entity.type
_entity.pdbx_description
1 polymer ?
#
loop_
_entity_poly.entity_id
_entity_poly.type
_entity_poly.pdbx_seq_one_letter_code
_entity_poly.pdbx_strand_id
1 'polypeptide(L)'
;MADFRNILWCDAMSRAKKDINVEIGARIKARRLAQKLTREELAQLSGYTANFIQEVERGRSGLSSESIRALSVALKVSTDNLLFGDAPEEFSYLTQKLNMVPPQKREHIIKIIEEAILCSQ
;
A
#
# COMPACT_ATOMS: atom_id res chain seq x y z
N MET A 1 -36.15 -4.53 -19.67
CA MET A 1 -35.39 -5.74 -19.32
C MET A 1 -34.03 -5.34 -18.82
N ALA A 2 -33.68 -5.70 -17.59
CA ALA A 2 -32.33 -5.47 -17.10
C ALA A 2 -31.35 -6.31 -17.91
N ASP A 3 -30.30 -5.69 -18.41
CA ASP A 3 -29.27 -6.36 -19.16
C ASP A 3 -28.50 -7.32 -18.22
N PHE A 4 -28.57 -8.61 -18.50
CA PHE A 4 -27.91 -9.65 -17.72
C PHE A 4 -26.39 -9.44 -17.59
N ARG A 5 -25.77 -8.79 -18.59
CA ARG A 5 -24.35 -8.44 -18.58
C ARG A 5 -24.00 -7.42 -17.52
N ASN A 6 -24.86 -6.41 -17.31
CA ASN A 6 -24.65 -5.39 -16.30
C ASN A 6 -24.72 -5.95 -14.88
N ILE A 7 -25.60 -6.93 -14.63
CA ILE A 7 -25.72 -7.57 -13.33
C ILE A 7 -24.44 -8.35 -13.00
N LEU A 8 -23.91 -9.12 -13.96
CA LEU A 8 -22.68 -9.89 -13.78
C LEU A 8 -21.45 -8.97 -13.58
N TRP A 9 -21.42 -7.86 -14.32
CA TRP A 9 -20.36 -6.86 -14.20
C TRP A 9 -20.37 -6.24 -12.80
N CYS A 10 -21.52 -5.83 -12.28
CA CYS A 10 -21.67 -5.25 -10.95
C CYS A 10 -21.25 -6.24 -9.85
N ASP A 11 -21.61 -7.52 -9.98
CA ASP A 11 -21.22 -8.55 -9.02
C ASP A 11 -19.70 -8.79 -9.03
N ALA A 12 -19.09 -8.83 -10.23
CA ALA A 12 -17.65 -8.98 -10.36
C ALA A 12 -16.90 -7.80 -9.74
N MET A 13 -17.37 -6.56 -9.99
CA MET A 13 -16.80 -5.35 -9.41
C MET A 13 -16.93 -5.33 -7.88
N SER A 14 -18.08 -5.73 -7.36
CA SER A 14 -18.34 -5.80 -5.92
C SER A 14 -17.40 -6.80 -5.24
N ARG A 15 -17.21 -7.98 -5.84
CA ARG A 15 -16.28 -9.00 -5.33
C ARG A 15 -14.84 -8.51 -5.35
N ALA A 16 -14.41 -7.86 -6.44
CA ALA A 16 -13.07 -7.31 -6.56
C ALA A 16 -12.80 -6.25 -5.48
N LYS A 17 -13.76 -5.39 -5.17
CA LYS A 17 -13.65 -4.41 -4.09
C LYS A 17 -13.49 -5.06 -2.72
N LYS A 18 -14.25 -6.12 -2.46
CA LYS A 18 -14.15 -6.87 -1.19
C LYS A 18 -12.79 -7.53 -1.05
N ASP A 19 -12.29 -8.12 -2.13
CA ASP A 19 -10.99 -8.79 -2.13
C ASP A 19 -9.86 -7.79 -1.89
N ILE A 20 -9.90 -6.63 -2.51
CA ILE A 20 -8.94 -5.55 -2.30
C ILE A 20 -8.96 -5.08 -0.85
N ASN A 21 -10.16 -4.88 -0.28
CA ASN A 21 -10.30 -4.46 1.11
C ASN A 21 -9.72 -5.49 2.08
N VAL A 22 -9.92 -6.77 1.81
CA VAL A 22 -9.35 -7.87 2.62
C VAL A 22 -7.83 -7.84 2.55
N GLU A 23 -7.26 -7.70 1.36
CA GLU A 23 -5.81 -7.63 1.18
C GLU A 23 -5.19 -6.44 1.91
N ILE A 24 -5.76 -5.26 1.72
CA ILE A 24 -5.26 -4.04 2.37
C ILE A 24 -5.40 -4.16 3.89
N GLY A 25 -6.53 -4.63 4.37
CA GLY A 25 -6.77 -4.83 5.80
C GLY A 25 -5.77 -5.79 6.43
N ALA A 26 -5.44 -6.89 5.75
CA ALA A 26 -4.45 -7.85 6.20
C ALA A 26 -3.05 -7.22 6.28
N ARG A 27 -2.68 -6.39 5.32
CA ARG A 27 -1.39 -5.68 5.33
C ARG A 27 -1.31 -4.67 6.48
N ILE A 28 -2.38 -3.94 6.73
CA ILE A 28 -2.46 -2.99 7.84
C ILE A 28 -2.27 -3.73 9.17
N LYS A 29 -2.96 -4.84 9.35
CA LYS A 29 -2.82 -5.67 10.55
C LYS A 29 -1.40 -6.19 10.71
N ALA A 30 -0.79 -6.70 9.63
CA ALA A 30 0.57 -7.21 9.66
C ALA A 30 1.58 -6.12 10.07
N ARG A 31 1.43 -4.92 9.51
CA ARG A 31 2.31 -3.78 9.84
C ARG A 31 2.12 -3.31 11.28
N ARG A 32 0.87 -3.28 11.73
CA ARG A 32 0.56 -2.94 13.13
C ARG A 32 1.22 -3.90 14.10
N LEU A 33 1.05 -5.20 13.86
CA LEU A 33 1.64 -6.25 14.72
C LEU A 33 3.17 -6.23 14.68
N ALA A 34 3.76 -5.97 13.51
CA ALA A 34 5.21 -5.86 13.37
C ALA A 34 5.79 -4.72 14.22
N GLN A 35 5.04 -3.65 14.41
CA GLN A 35 5.43 -2.53 15.26
C GLN A 35 4.95 -2.67 16.71
N LYS A 36 4.32 -3.79 17.04
CA LYS A 36 3.81 -4.09 18.38
C LYS A 36 2.79 -3.06 18.87
N LEU A 37 1.98 -2.54 17.94
CA LEU A 37 0.92 -1.58 18.27
C LEU A 37 -0.40 -2.32 18.53
N THR A 38 -1.16 -1.81 19.51
CA THR A 38 -2.55 -2.22 19.68
C THR A 38 -3.42 -1.45 18.68
N ARG A 39 -4.66 -1.89 18.49
CA ARG A 39 -5.63 -1.17 17.65
C ARG A 39 -5.90 0.23 18.20
N GLU A 40 -5.96 0.35 19.51
CA GLU A 40 -6.16 1.63 20.20
C GLU A 40 -5.00 2.60 19.96
N GLU A 41 -3.77 2.10 20.01
CA GLU A 41 -2.58 2.89 19.73
C GLU A 41 -2.55 3.36 18.26
N LEU A 42 -2.85 2.47 17.32
CA LEU A 42 -2.93 2.84 15.91
C LEU A 42 -4.05 3.85 15.67
N ALA A 43 -5.19 3.69 16.33
CA ALA A 43 -6.29 4.63 16.25
C ALA A 43 -5.86 6.03 16.71
N GLN A 44 -5.15 6.13 17.82
CA GLN A 44 -4.62 7.41 18.31
C GLN A 44 -3.67 8.06 17.31
N LEU A 45 -2.74 7.27 16.75
CA LEU A 45 -1.75 7.77 15.80
C LEU A 45 -2.37 8.23 14.48
N SER A 46 -3.44 7.58 14.04
CA SER A 46 -4.08 7.87 12.76
C SER A 46 -5.25 8.85 12.86
N GLY A 47 -5.76 9.12 14.06
CA GLY A 47 -6.92 9.96 14.27
C GLY A 47 -8.25 9.27 14.03
N TYR A 48 -8.27 7.93 13.97
CA TYR A 48 -9.48 7.13 13.80
C TYR A 48 -9.82 6.39 15.10
N THR A 49 -10.89 5.60 15.07
CA THR A 49 -11.32 4.83 16.23
C THR A 49 -10.78 3.40 16.14
N ALA A 50 -10.64 2.74 17.29
CA ALA A 50 -10.23 1.34 17.34
C ALA A 50 -11.22 0.44 16.60
N ASN A 51 -12.51 0.75 16.66
CA ASN A 51 -13.54 0.02 15.92
C ASN A 51 -13.35 0.16 14.41
N PHE A 52 -13.03 1.35 13.93
CA PHE A 52 -12.72 1.56 12.52
C PHE A 52 -11.50 0.73 12.08
N ILE A 53 -10.45 0.73 12.87
CA ILE A 53 -9.25 -0.09 12.58
C ILE A 53 -9.63 -1.57 12.51
N GLN A 54 -10.44 -2.06 13.44
CA GLN A 54 -10.90 -3.44 13.45
C GLN A 54 -11.67 -3.80 12.18
N GLU A 55 -12.60 -2.94 11.76
CA GLU A 55 -13.38 -3.16 10.54
C GLU A 55 -12.51 -3.15 9.28
N VAL A 56 -11.53 -2.24 9.23
CA VAL A 56 -10.57 -2.18 8.13
C VAL A 56 -9.72 -3.47 8.07
N GLU A 57 -9.20 -3.91 9.21
CA GLU A 57 -8.37 -5.12 9.27
C GLU A 57 -9.14 -6.39 8.88
N ARG A 58 -10.44 -6.40 9.12
CA ARG A 58 -11.32 -7.51 8.72
C ARG A 58 -11.74 -7.45 7.25
N GLY A 59 -11.40 -6.36 6.55
CA GLY A 59 -11.79 -6.15 5.17
C GLY A 59 -13.25 -5.78 4.98
N ARG A 60 -13.93 -5.37 6.04
CA ARG A 60 -15.34 -4.98 6.00
C ARG A 60 -15.56 -3.54 5.57
N SER A 61 -14.60 -2.67 5.84
CA SER A 61 -14.63 -1.27 5.44
C SER A 61 -13.60 -1.00 4.39
N GLY A 62 -14.01 -0.26 3.35
CA GLY A 62 -13.06 0.33 2.41
C GLY A 62 -12.37 1.54 3.02
N LEU A 63 -11.29 1.95 2.41
CA LEU A 63 -10.51 3.10 2.83
C LEU A 63 -10.66 4.24 1.83
N SER A 64 -10.89 5.44 2.34
CA SER A 64 -10.79 6.66 1.54
C SER A 64 -9.32 7.00 1.31
N SER A 65 -9.04 7.89 0.37
CA SER A 65 -7.68 8.39 0.15
C SER A 65 -7.11 9.02 1.41
N GLU A 66 -7.93 9.73 2.16
CA GLU A 66 -7.55 10.37 3.41
C GLU A 66 -7.18 9.35 4.48
N SER A 67 -7.99 8.30 4.65
CA SER A 67 -7.74 7.28 5.67
C SER A 67 -6.52 6.43 5.34
N ILE A 68 -6.30 6.07 4.08
CA ILE A 68 -5.12 5.29 3.71
C ILE A 68 -3.84 6.11 3.92
N ARG A 69 -3.89 7.41 3.62
CA ARG A 69 -2.78 8.32 3.88
C ARG A 69 -2.47 8.42 5.39
N ALA A 70 -3.50 8.60 6.20
CA ALA A 70 -3.34 8.68 7.65
C ALA A 70 -2.75 7.40 8.25
N LEU A 71 -3.21 6.24 7.78
CA LEU A 71 -2.70 4.94 8.24
C LEU A 71 -1.27 4.70 7.77
N SER A 72 -0.92 5.11 6.55
CA SER A 72 0.45 4.98 6.05
C SER A 72 1.43 5.81 6.88
N VAL A 73 1.06 7.02 7.24
CA VAL A 73 1.88 7.88 8.10
C VAL A 73 2.01 7.28 9.50
N ALA A 74 0.90 6.81 10.08
CA ALA A 74 0.89 6.22 11.42
C ALA A 74 1.75 4.95 11.49
N LEU A 75 1.70 4.11 10.45
CA LEU A 75 2.48 2.88 10.38
C LEU A 75 3.90 3.06 9.83
N LYS A 76 4.23 4.27 9.38
CA LYS A 76 5.55 4.60 8.80
C LYS A 76 5.88 3.74 7.58
N VAL A 77 4.89 3.46 6.76
CA VAL A 77 5.03 2.75 5.48
C VAL A 77 4.45 3.62 4.37
N SER A 78 4.82 3.32 3.12
CA SER A 78 4.24 4.04 1.98
C SER A 78 2.79 3.59 1.74
N THR A 79 2.00 4.45 1.11
CA THR A 79 0.65 4.08 0.67
C THR A 79 0.72 2.93 -0.34
N ASP A 80 1.73 2.91 -1.20
CA ASP A 80 1.95 1.82 -2.17
C ASP A 80 2.16 0.47 -1.46
N ASN A 81 2.88 0.46 -0.34
CA ASN A 81 3.09 -0.74 0.44
C ASN A 81 1.77 -1.30 0.98
N LEU A 82 0.87 -0.43 1.43
CA LEU A 82 -0.45 -0.85 1.91
C LEU A 82 -1.35 -1.33 0.77
N LEU A 83 -1.29 -0.67 -0.39
CA LEU A 83 -2.15 -0.98 -1.53
C LEU A 83 -1.69 -2.22 -2.30
N PHE A 84 -0.40 -2.37 -2.52
CA PHE A 84 0.16 -3.39 -3.41
C PHE A 84 1.06 -4.40 -2.71
N GLY A 85 1.46 -4.15 -1.48
CA GLY A 85 2.38 -4.99 -0.73
C GLY A 85 3.84 -4.60 -0.97
N ASP A 86 4.74 -5.48 -0.56
CA ASP A 86 6.17 -5.22 -0.69
C ASP A 86 6.60 -5.27 -2.16
N ALA A 87 7.61 -4.46 -2.51
CA ALA A 87 8.22 -4.49 -3.82
C ALA A 87 8.83 -5.89 -4.08
N PRO A 88 8.84 -6.35 -5.35
CA PRO A 88 9.53 -7.60 -5.69
C PRO A 88 10.98 -7.61 -5.20
N GLU A 89 11.47 -8.77 -4.78
CA GLU A 89 12.81 -8.91 -4.22
C GLU A 89 13.91 -8.37 -5.15
N GLU A 90 13.75 -8.57 -6.43
CA GLU A 90 14.69 -8.07 -7.45
C GLU A 90 14.83 -6.54 -7.41
N PHE A 91 13.74 -5.83 -7.09
CA PHE A 91 13.77 -4.37 -6.95
C PHE A 91 14.18 -3.92 -5.54
N SER A 92 13.95 -4.74 -4.52
CA SER A 92 14.34 -4.38 -3.15
C SER A 92 15.86 -4.32 -2.99
N TYR A 93 16.60 -5.22 -3.65
CA TYR A 93 18.06 -5.17 -3.67
C TYR A 93 18.57 -3.86 -4.30
N LEU A 94 18.00 -3.49 -5.44
CA LEU A 94 18.36 -2.25 -6.13
C LEU A 94 18.02 -1.02 -5.28
N THR A 95 16.85 -1.02 -4.64
CA THR A 95 16.41 0.07 -3.76
C THR A 95 17.36 0.24 -2.58
N GLN A 96 17.79 -0.86 -1.96
CA GLN A 96 18.76 -0.82 -0.87
C GLN A 96 20.08 -0.22 -1.32
N LYS A 97 20.57 -0.60 -2.49
CA LYS A 97 21.81 -0.05 -3.05
C LYS A 97 21.69 1.46 -3.31
N LEU A 98 20.57 1.90 -3.88
CA LEU A 98 20.33 3.32 -4.13
C LEU A 98 20.25 4.14 -2.84
N ASN A 99 19.67 3.57 -1.78
CA ASN A 99 19.57 4.25 -0.48
C ASN A 99 20.94 4.43 0.20
N MET A 100 21.93 3.61 -0.14
CA MET A 100 23.27 3.75 0.37
C MET A 100 24.06 4.86 -0.31
N VAL A 101 23.56 5.37 -1.43
CA VAL A 101 24.22 6.44 -2.20
C VAL A 101 23.91 7.79 -1.56
N PRO A 102 24.94 8.66 -1.33
CA PRO A 102 24.69 10.01 -0.85
C PRO A 102 23.74 10.79 -1.77
N PRO A 103 22.84 11.63 -1.23
CA PRO A 103 21.89 12.37 -2.06
C PRO A 103 22.53 13.18 -3.19
N GLN A 104 23.74 13.71 -3.00
CA GLN A 104 24.43 14.50 -4.00
C GLN A 104 24.86 13.67 -5.24
N LYS A 105 25.00 12.34 -5.07
CA LYS A 105 25.44 11.44 -6.15
C LYS A 105 24.26 10.72 -6.82
N ARG A 106 23.06 10.80 -6.26
CA ARG A 106 21.88 10.10 -6.80
C ARG A 106 21.53 10.57 -8.20
N GLU A 107 21.60 11.88 -8.44
CA GLU A 107 21.32 12.46 -9.75
C GLU A 107 22.28 11.95 -10.82
N HIS A 108 23.55 11.83 -10.48
CA HIS A 108 24.57 11.30 -11.39
C HIS A 108 24.29 9.84 -11.76
N ILE A 109 23.89 9.02 -10.79
CA ILE A 109 23.53 7.61 -11.01
C ILE A 109 22.28 7.50 -11.89
N ILE A 110 21.28 8.34 -11.68
CA ILE A 110 20.09 8.38 -12.51
C ILE A 110 20.46 8.65 -13.97
N LYS A 111 21.38 9.60 -14.22
CA LYS A 111 21.86 9.88 -15.57
C LYS A 111 22.54 8.68 -16.21
N ILE A 112 23.34 7.95 -15.45
CA ILE A 112 23.99 6.73 -15.96
C ILE A 112 22.94 5.68 -16.36
N ILE A 113 21.91 5.50 -15.54
CA ILE A 113 20.81 4.57 -15.85
C ILE A 113 20.07 4.99 -17.11
N GLU A 114 19.77 6.28 -17.25
CA GLU A 114 19.08 6.81 -18.43
C GLU A 114 19.91 6.60 -19.71
N GLU A 115 21.20 6.85 -19.64
CA GLU A 115 22.11 6.61 -20.77
C GLU A 115 22.17 5.12 -21.14
N ALA A 116 22.21 4.24 -20.13
CA ALA A 116 22.21 2.80 -20.36
C ALA A 116 20.92 2.34 -21.04
N ILE A 117 19.76 2.89 -20.66
CA ILE A 117 18.48 2.59 -21.29
C ILE A 117 18.48 3.05 -22.74
N LEU A 118 18.98 4.26 -23.02
CA LEU A 118 19.05 4.79 -24.38
C LEU A 118 19.97 3.94 -25.28
N CYS A 119 21.09 3.49 -24.74
CA CYS A 119 22.05 2.64 -25.50
C CYS A 119 21.49 1.25 -25.77
N SER A 120 20.52 0.76 -25.00
CA SER A 120 19.92 -0.57 -25.17
C SER A 120 18.79 -0.60 -26.20
N GLN A 121 18.34 0.56 -26.68
CA GLN A 121 17.36 0.70 -27.74
C GLN A 121 18.05 0.74 -29.13
#